data_a50ab500a94fe6f6516a6ebb1f029f13
#
_entry.id   a50ab500a94fe6f6516a6ebb1f029f13
#
_cell.length_a   1.000
_cell.length_b   1.000
_cell.length_c   1.000
_cell.angle_alpha   90.00
_cell.angle_beta   90.00
_cell.angle_gamma   90.00
#
_symmetry.space_group_name_H-M   'P 1'
#
loop_
_entity.id
_entity.type
_entity.pdbx_description
1 polymer ?
#
loop_
_entity_poly.entity_id
_entity_poly.type
_entity_poly.pdbx_seq_one_letter_code
_entity_poly.pdbx_strand_id
1 'polypeptide(L)'
;MGESIVLKIPSDMSYMKMVKDVIRDLCETQSLNKNDTQALLSSVRELVNNAIIHAYKGTHGYIEISLHPFSSGLRIDIRDWGTPMSFKKHKSVPIDKEASAGFNRIYDLMDLFEYYNLGKEGKKFVIIKYASSPISTKKDLKIAHSASPIKEKPKSKSLETDVTIREFKEGDEEGISHLIYKNYGHSYAKDIFYYPQKILELHGKKFYSIVAEADNEIIGHFAFLLLEESTIAEIGIVVVDPLFQGRGIMNLMLKAVLKKAKDIGLDAVFGQALMYHTFSQKSNLRYNFSESAIMVGKTPADVNLKNNELTKNNKRGSVLVGYRFFKKQTKLLYLPSVYKAKIRETYLNADVIFIEKKKKKKKILKHVFLHYKFNPPSNIAMIRVDHYAKDFKQRFLQLVSQLRAKHCDMIYADISLENIPQINKVLKIMNKKGFFYSGVMFFYHEGKDYLRLQLKHSDKIGSKNTVCYSDFCKNLSNYILKDEKRNNS
;
A
#
# COMPACT_ATOMS: atom_id res chain seq x y z
N MET A 1 21.93 29.08 -15.90
CA MET A 1 20.84 29.00 -14.90
C MET A 1 21.41 29.56 -13.62
N GLY A 2 20.75 30.58 -13.03
CA GLY A 2 21.15 31.11 -11.72
C GLY A 2 21.01 30.04 -10.63
N GLU A 3 21.74 30.19 -9.52
CA GLU A 3 21.61 29.32 -8.37
C GLU A 3 20.19 29.43 -7.82
N SER A 4 19.57 28.28 -7.46
CA SER A 4 18.23 28.23 -6.90
C SER A 4 18.25 28.47 -5.39
N ILE A 5 17.27 29.23 -4.89
CA ILE A 5 17.05 29.43 -3.45
C ILE A 5 15.94 28.48 -3.02
N VAL A 6 16.17 27.72 -1.96
CA VAL A 6 15.19 26.79 -1.39
C VAL A 6 14.82 27.22 0.02
N LEU A 7 13.51 27.47 0.23
CA LEU A 7 12.92 27.75 1.53
C LEU A 7 12.10 26.54 1.97
N LYS A 8 12.41 25.96 3.13
CA LYS A 8 11.61 24.90 3.74
C LYS A 8 10.96 25.45 5.00
N ILE A 9 9.65 25.63 4.96
CA ILE A 9 8.86 26.22 6.04
C ILE A 9 7.90 25.21 6.64
N PRO A 10 7.54 25.33 7.94
CA PRO A 10 6.39 24.62 8.51
C PRO A 10 5.10 24.96 7.76
N SER A 11 4.09 24.07 7.82
CA SER A 11 2.74 24.31 7.27
C SER A 11 1.94 25.31 8.12
N ASP A 12 2.43 26.54 8.22
CA ASP A 12 1.88 27.63 9.00
C ASP A 12 2.01 28.97 8.25
N MET A 13 0.90 29.70 8.16
CA MET A 13 0.82 30.99 7.46
C MET A 13 1.67 32.10 8.10
N SER A 14 2.12 31.98 9.33
CA SER A 14 3.00 32.96 10.01
C SER A 14 4.33 33.15 9.25
N TYR A 15 4.80 32.14 8.53
CA TYR A 15 6.02 32.21 7.72
C TYR A 15 5.86 32.95 6.38
N MET A 16 4.60 33.26 5.96
CA MET A 16 4.35 33.87 4.63
C MET A 16 4.92 35.27 4.48
N LYS A 17 5.13 36.00 5.57
CA LYS A 17 5.79 37.32 5.47
C LYS A 17 7.21 37.18 4.93
N MET A 18 8.00 36.30 5.54
CA MET A 18 9.38 36.00 5.12
C MET A 18 9.44 35.52 3.67
N VAL A 19 8.58 34.57 3.29
CA VAL A 19 8.50 34.04 1.92
C VAL A 19 8.24 35.16 0.90
N LYS A 20 7.29 36.08 1.21
CA LYS A 20 6.96 37.18 0.32
C LYS A 20 8.09 38.18 0.18
N ASP A 21 8.84 38.46 1.25
CA ASP A 21 9.95 39.40 1.23
C ASP A 21 11.06 38.84 0.33
N VAL A 22 11.43 37.55 0.46
CA VAL A 22 12.43 36.92 -0.44
C VAL A 22 11.98 36.91 -1.91
N ILE A 23 10.69 36.61 -2.19
CA ILE A 23 10.18 36.66 -3.57
C ILE A 23 10.21 38.10 -4.13
N ARG A 24 9.88 39.10 -3.32
CA ARG A 24 9.92 40.51 -3.75
C ARG A 24 11.32 40.96 -4.13
N ASP A 25 12.32 40.63 -3.29
CA ASP A 25 13.71 40.98 -3.54
C ASP A 25 14.20 40.31 -4.84
N LEU A 26 13.83 39.03 -5.09
CA LEU A 26 14.15 38.36 -6.35
C LEU A 26 13.43 38.99 -7.55
N CYS A 27 12.16 39.37 -7.42
CA CYS A 27 11.44 40.04 -8.49
C CYS A 27 12.09 41.37 -8.88
N GLU A 28 12.58 42.13 -7.91
CA GLU A 28 13.32 43.37 -8.16
C GLU A 28 14.62 43.10 -8.91
N THR A 29 15.40 42.10 -8.51
CA THR A 29 16.65 41.74 -9.20
C THR A 29 16.43 41.21 -10.61
N GLN A 30 15.28 40.62 -10.91
CA GLN A 30 14.89 40.11 -12.22
C GLN A 30 14.11 41.14 -13.06
N SER A 31 14.01 42.40 -12.61
CA SER A 31 13.29 43.46 -13.27
C SER A 31 11.82 43.17 -13.61
N LEU A 32 11.15 42.36 -12.77
CA LEU A 32 9.73 42.14 -12.86
C LEU A 32 8.97 43.40 -12.42
N ASN A 33 7.93 43.76 -13.16
CA ASN A 33 7.12 44.92 -12.80
C ASN A 33 6.24 44.65 -11.56
N LYS A 34 5.65 45.70 -10.99
CA LYS A 34 4.83 45.60 -9.75
C LYS A 34 3.63 44.68 -9.92
N ASN A 35 2.99 44.62 -11.11
CA ASN A 35 1.83 43.78 -11.36
C ASN A 35 2.22 42.29 -11.39
N ASP A 36 3.31 41.96 -12.09
CA ASP A 36 3.84 40.58 -12.16
C ASP A 36 4.32 40.11 -10.79
N THR A 37 5.00 40.99 -10.03
CA THR A 37 5.38 40.70 -8.64
C THR A 37 4.16 40.40 -7.76
N GLN A 38 3.10 41.22 -7.85
CA GLN A 38 1.88 41.01 -7.09
C GLN A 38 1.14 39.73 -7.50
N ALA A 39 1.17 39.38 -8.79
CA ALA A 39 0.62 38.13 -9.32
C ALA A 39 1.34 36.92 -8.74
N LEU A 40 2.69 36.93 -8.72
CA LEU A 40 3.48 35.85 -8.08
C LEU A 40 3.20 35.76 -6.58
N LEU A 41 3.22 36.86 -5.85
CA LEU A 41 2.98 36.87 -4.40
C LEU A 41 1.58 36.34 -4.03
N SER A 42 0.55 36.67 -4.83
CA SER A 42 -0.80 36.19 -4.62
C SER A 42 -0.93 34.69 -4.94
N SER A 43 -0.29 34.23 -6.02
CA SER A 43 -0.31 32.83 -6.43
C SER A 43 0.42 31.93 -5.44
N VAL A 44 1.61 32.34 -4.97
CA VAL A 44 2.35 31.58 -3.93
C VAL A 44 1.56 31.51 -2.63
N ARG A 45 0.95 32.64 -2.22
CA ARG A 45 0.08 32.66 -1.01
C ARG A 45 -1.07 31.66 -1.14
N GLU A 46 -1.73 31.62 -2.28
CA GLU A 46 -2.83 30.70 -2.55
C GLU A 46 -2.38 29.24 -2.49
N LEU A 47 -1.27 28.91 -3.15
CA LEU A 47 -0.72 27.54 -3.16
C LEU A 47 -0.28 27.09 -1.77
N VAL A 48 0.37 27.95 -0.99
CA VAL A 48 0.77 27.66 0.39
C VAL A 48 -0.47 27.49 1.29
N ASN A 49 -1.48 28.36 1.14
CA ASN A 49 -2.74 28.26 1.88
C ASN A 49 -3.47 26.95 1.56
N ASN A 50 -3.52 26.57 0.28
CA ASN A 50 -4.10 25.29 -0.16
C ASN A 50 -3.36 24.09 0.41
N ALA A 51 -2.03 24.14 0.50
CA ALA A 51 -1.26 23.11 1.16
C ALA A 51 -1.60 22.98 2.65
N ILE A 52 -1.74 24.11 3.37
CA ILE A 52 -2.06 24.12 4.80
C ILE A 52 -3.48 23.60 5.05
N ILE A 53 -4.47 24.14 4.35
CA ILE A 53 -5.88 23.86 4.59
C ILE A 53 -6.27 22.45 4.06
N HIS A 54 -5.91 22.15 2.82
CA HIS A 54 -6.41 20.95 2.13
C HIS A 54 -5.45 19.78 2.19
N ALA A 55 -4.13 20.02 2.09
CA ALA A 55 -3.16 18.92 2.10
C ALA A 55 -2.84 18.43 3.50
N TYR A 56 -2.65 19.32 4.45
CA TYR A 56 -2.31 18.95 5.83
C TYR A 56 -3.51 18.89 6.77
N LYS A 57 -4.62 19.55 6.46
CA LYS A 57 -5.92 19.49 7.24
C LYS A 57 -5.71 19.56 8.75
N GLY A 58 -4.94 20.52 9.24
CA GLY A 58 -4.64 20.70 10.66
C GLY A 58 -3.55 19.77 11.22
N THR A 59 -2.90 18.95 10.40
CA THR A 59 -1.69 18.23 10.80
C THR A 59 -0.44 19.07 10.49
N HIS A 60 0.63 18.87 11.25
CA HIS A 60 1.90 19.55 10.99
C HIS A 60 2.65 18.90 9.83
N GLY A 61 3.19 19.72 8.93
CA GLY A 61 4.01 19.30 7.82
C GLY A 61 4.98 20.38 7.39
N TYR A 62 5.68 20.17 6.28
CA TYR A 62 6.60 21.13 5.69
C TYR A 62 6.17 21.47 4.27
N ILE A 63 6.41 22.72 3.87
CA ILE A 63 6.25 23.20 2.51
C ILE A 63 7.63 23.65 2.01
N GLU A 64 8.04 23.16 0.86
CA GLU A 64 9.30 23.53 0.22
C GLU A 64 8.99 24.43 -0.96
N ILE A 65 9.62 25.61 -0.97
CA ILE A 65 9.45 26.64 -1.98
C ILE A 65 10.82 26.85 -2.64
N SER A 66 10.97 26.41 -3.89
CA SER A 66 12.20 26.55 -4.66
C SER A 66 12.06 27.69 -5.66
N LEU A 67 12.92 28.68 -5.58
CA LEU A 67 12.93 29.89 -6.38
C LEU A 67 14.07 29.79 -7.39
N HIS A 68 13.74 29.84 -8.67
CA HIS A 68 14.68 29.69 -9.80
C HIS A 68 14.66 30.96 -10.67
N PRO A 69 15.50 31.95 -10.36
CA PRO A 69 15.62 33.13 -11.21
C PRO A 69 16.28 32.77 -12.53
N PHE A 70 15.81 33.35 -13.62
CA PHE A 70 16.42 33.25 -14.95
C PHE A 70 16.33 34.61 -15.69
N SER A 71 17.08 34.77 -16.76
CA SER A 71 17.29 36.06 -17.42
C SER A 71 16.01 36.81 -17.83
N SER A 72 14.89 36.16 -17.98
CA SER A 72 13.62 36.75 -18.44
C SER A 72 12.44 36.48 -17.49
N GLY A 73 12.67 36.16 -16.20
CA GLY A 73 11.58 35.90 -15.26
C GLY A 73 11.95 35.11 -14.02
N LEU A 74 10.93 34.61 -13.35
CA LEU A 74 11.06 33.80 -12.15
C LEU A 74 10.18 32.56 -12.25
N ARG A 75 10.80 31.40 -12.03
CA ARG A 75 10.09 30.12 -11.79
C ARG A 75 10.06 29.85 -10.31
N ILE A 76 8.90 29.43 -9.80
CA ILE A 76 8.71 29.02 -8.41
C ILE A 76 8.09 27.61 -8.39
N ASP A 77 8.77 26.68 -7.73
CA ASP A 77 8.26 25.34 -7.46
C ASP A 77 7.80 25.29 -6.00
N ILE A 78 6.57 24.87 -5.75
CA ILE A 78 6.00 24.73 -4.40
C ILE A 78 5.65 23.27 -4.19
N ARG A 79 6.31 22.64 -3.22
CA ARG A 79 6.16 21.22 -2.93
C ARG A 79 5.64 21.02 -1.52
N ASP A 80 4.66 20.13 -1.36
CA ASP A 80 4.18 19.66 -0.07
C ASP A 80 4.04 18.14 -0.07
N TRP A 81 4.04 17.54 1.12
CA TRP A 81 3.90 16.10 1.36
C TRP A 81 2.56 15.73 2.01
N GLY A 82 1.58 16.59 1.87
CA GLY A 82 0.23 16.35 2.35
C GLY A 82 -0.56 15.40 1.43
N THR A 83 -1.86 15.38 1.64
CA THR A 83 -2.78 14.49 0.90
C THR A 83 -2.67 14.70 -0.62
N PRO A 84 -2.61 13.62 -1.42
CA PRO A 84 -2.68 13.72 -2.87
C PRO A 84 -3.99 14.37 -3.34
N MET A 85 -3.93 15.04 -4.50
CA MET A 85 -5.08 15.61 -5.18
C MET A 85 -5.31 14.90 -6.51
N SER A 86 -6.59 14.82 -6.94
CA SER A 86 -6.96 14.34 -8.27
C SER A 86 -7.28 15.52 -9.21
N PHE A 87 -6.92 15.37 -10.48
CA PHE A 87 -7.23 16.34 -11.52
C PHE A 87 -7.99 15.68 -12.66
N LYS A 88 -9.03 16.33 -13.19
CA LYS A 88 -9.74 15.84 -14.38
C LYS A 88 -8.82 15.87 -15.61
N LYS A 89 -8.90 14.81 -16.43
CA LYS A 89 -8.00 14.45 -17.54
C LYS A 89 -7.76 15.53 -18.61
N HIS A 90 -8.50 16.63 -18.66
CA HIS A 90 -8.44 17.60 -19.76
C HIS A 90 -8.38 19.10 -19.35
N LYS A 91 -8.35 19.37 -18.06
CA LYS A 91 -8.06 20.73 -17.56
C LYS A 91 -7.27 20.57 -16.28
N SER A 92 -6.19 21.29 -16.11
CA SER A 92 -5.35 21.34 -14.90
C SER A 92 -6.08 21.94 -13.69
N VAL A 93 -7.36 21.59 -13.48
CA VAL A 93 -8.25 22.17 -12.48
C VAL A 93 -8.69 21.07 -11.52
N PRO A 94 -8.56 21.25 -10.21
CA PRO A 94 -9.04 20.33 -9.18
C PRO A 94 -10.56 20.14 -9.24
N ILE A 95 -11.02 18.96 -8.82
CA ILE A 95 -12.45 18.59 -8.81
C ILE A 95 -13.22 19.31 -7.71
N ASP A 96 -12.53 19.75 -6.65
CA ASP A 96 -13.13 20.48 -5.53
C ASP A 96 -13.55 21.89 -5.94
N LYS A 97 -14.84 22.22 -5.78
CA LYS A 97 -15.39 23.52 -6.21
C LYS A 97 -14.78 24.72 -5.50
N GLU A 98 -14.36 24.58 -4.25
CA GLU A 98 -13.72 25.67 -3.48
C GLU A 98 -12.24 25.83 -3.88
N ALA A 99 -11.51 24.73 -4.11
CA ALA A 99 -10.15 24.78 -4.61
C ALA A 99 -10.09 25.25 -6.07
N SER A 100 -11.13 25.01 -6.89
CA SER A 100 -11.14 25.38 -8.31
C SER A 100 -11.08 26.87 -8.57
N ALA A 101 -11.66 27.70 -7.71
CA ALA A 101 -11.65 29.16 -7.88
C ALA A 101 -10.24 29.74 -7.67
N GLY A 102 -9.47 29.26 -6.69
CA GLY A 102 -8.10 29.67 -6.44
C GLY A 102 -7.14 29.28 -7.58
N PHE A 103 -7.25 28.04 -8.07
CA PHE A 103 -6.40 27.53 -9.16
C PHE A 103 -6.71 28.21 -10.50
N ASN A 104 -7.99 28.47 -10.82
CA ASN A 104 -8.35 29.24 -12.02
C ASN A 104 -7.71 30.63 -12.00
N ARG A 105 -7.71 31.29 -10.83
CA ARG A 105 -7.06 32.57 -10.66
C ARG A 105 -5.56 32.51 -10.88
N ILE A 106 -4.88 31.47 -10.39
CA ILE A 106 -3.44 31.26 -10.63
C ILE A 106 -3.18 31.04 -12.12
N TYR A 107 -4.02 30.24 -12.77
CA TYR A 107 -3.91 29.97 -14.20
C TYR A 107 -4.02 31.26 -15.03
N ASP A 108 -4.93 32.18 -14.67
CA ASP A 108 -5.11 33.46 -15.34
C ASP A 108 -3.97 34.47 -15.08
N LEU A 109 -3.26 34.34 -13.94
CA LEU A 109 -2.22 35.26 -13.52
C LEU A 109 -0.81 34.83 -13.97
N MET A 110 -0.57 33.55 -14.17
CA MET A 110 0.74 32.98 -14.47
C MET A 110 0.88 32.67 -15.96
N ASP A 111 2.10 32.80 -16.47
CA ASP A 111 2.40 32.41 -17.86
C ASP A 111 2.53 30.89 -18.02
N LEU A 112 2.90 30.19 -16.93
CA LEU A 112 2.83 28.74 -16.82
C LEU A 112 2.34 28.34 -15.43
N PHE A 113 1.43 27.38 -15.37
CA PHE A 113 1.00 26.72 -14.15
C PHE A 113 0.86 25.23 -14.39
N GLU A 114 1.68 24.44 -13.68
CA GLU A 114 1.73 22.98 -13.81
C GLU A 114 1.63 22.30 -12.45
N TYR A 115 1.10 21.09 -12.45
CA TYR A 115 0.99 20.23 -11.28
C TYR A 115 1.64 18.88 -11.53
N TYR A 116 2.37 18.40 -10.53
CA TYR A 116 3.01 17.09 -10.52
C TYR A 116 2.63 16.30 -9.26
N ASN A 117 2.00 15.13 -9.42
CA ASN A 117 1.82 14.19 -8.35
C ASN A 117 3.04 13.27 -8.29
N LEU A 118 3.86 13.39 -7.24
CA LEU A 118 5.10 12.66 -7.05
C LEU A 118 4.92 11.45 -6.09
N GLY A 119 3.69 11.08 -5.77
CA GLY A 119 3.36 9.97 -4.90
C GLY A 119 3.87 10.17 -3.48
N LYS A 120 4.67 9.23 -2.97
CA LYS A 120 5.28 9.34 -1.63
C LYS A 120 6.22 10.53 -1.50
N GLU A 121 6.72 11.03 -2.62
CA GLU A 121 7.56 12.23 -2.69
C GLU A 121 6.73 13.52 -2.64
N GLY A 122 5.42 13.42 -2.41
CA GLY A 122 4.52 14.54 -2.27
C GLY A 122 3.92 15.01 -3.59
N LYS A 123 3.53 16.27 -3.64
CA LYS A 123 3.04 16.92 -4.85
C LYS A 123 3.74 18.26 -5.04
N LYS A 124 3.86 18.67 -6.30
CA LYS A 124 4.58 19.88 -6.68
C LYS A 124 3.75 20.72 -7.65
N PHE A 125 3.63 22.01 -7.35
CA PHE A 125 3.13 23.01 -8.26
C PHE A 125 4.30 23.82 -8.82
N VAL A 126 4.25 24.11 -10.11
CA VAL A 126 5.23 24.93 -10.80
C VAL A 126 4.51 26.12 -11.38
N ILE A 127 4.96 27.32 -11.03
CA ILE A 127 4.49 28.57 -11.63
C ILE A 127 5.67 29.33 -12.24
N ILE A 128 5.44 29.94 -13.40
CA ILE A 128 6.42 30.78 -14.08
C ILE A 128 5.77 32.11 -14.43
N LYS A 129 6.52 33.20 -14.18
CA LYS A 129 6.19 34.53 -14.63
C LYS A 129 7.36 35.10 -15.38
N TYR A 130 7.14 35.52 -16.65
CA TYR A 130 8.13 36.19 -17.45
C TYR A 130 8.11 37.70 -17.17
N ALA A 131 9.26 38.31 -17.19
CA ALA A 131 9.35 39.77 -17.14
C ALA A 131 8.74 40.38 -18.43
N SER A 132 7.62 41.05 -18.28
CA SER A 132 6.97 41.74 -19.40
C SER A 132 7.78 42.93 -19.81
N SER A 133 8.20 43.02 -21.09
CA SER A 133 8.63 44.28 -21.65
C SER A 133 7.50 45.30 -21.56
N PRO A 134 7.75 46.61 -21.41
CA PRO A 134 6.72 47.60 -21.17
C PRO A 134 5.87 47.85 -22.42
N ILE A 135 4.85 47.04 -22.66
CA ILE A 135 3.76 47.35 -23.60
C ILE A 135 2.46 47.26 -22.84
N SER A 136 1.81 48.41 -22.71
CA SER A 136 0.61 48.73 -22.00
C SER A 136 -0.61 47.88 -22.38
N THR A 137 -1.34 47.39 -21.40
CA THR A 137 -2.80 47.62 -21.35
C THR A 137 -3.29 47.52 -19.90
N LYS A 138 -3.79 48.64 -19.40
CA LYS A 138 -4.46 48.75 -18.10
C LYS A 138 -5.73 47.90 -18.09
N LYS A 139 -5.79 46.94 -17.20
CA LYS A 139 -7.03 46.48 -16.58
C LYS A 139 -6.87 46.62 -15.06
N ASP A 140 -7.61 47.58 -14.51
CA ASP A 140 -7.68 47.80 -13.07
C ASP A 140 -8.30 46.58 -12.39
N LEU A 141 -7.49 45.83 -11.64
CA LEU A 141 -7.94 44.75 -10.78
C LEU A 141 -8.26 45.35 -9.41
N LYS A 142 -9.55 45.55 -9.13
CA LYS A 142 -10.06 45.77 -7.77
C LYS A 142 -9.89 44.51 -6.97
N ILE A 143 -8.99 44.52 -5.99
CA ILE A 143 -8.78 43.44 -5.04
C ILE A 143 -9.89 43.52 -4.00
N ALA A 144 -10.83 42.59 -4.04
CA ALA A 144 -11.79 42.40 -2.94
C ALA A 144 -11.10 41.64 -1.80
N HIS A 145 -10.88 42.36 -0.71
CA HIS A 145 -10.50 41.74 0.56
C HIS A 145 -11.76 41.14 1.20
N SER A 146 -11.89 39.82 1.18
CA SER A 146 -12.77 39.14 2.14
C SER A 146 -12.22 37.74 2.42
N ALA A 147 -11.41 37.66 3.44
CA ALA A 147 -11.18 36.39 4.12
C ALA A 147 -11.50 36.60 5.59
N SER A 148 -12.71 36.25 5.98
CA SER A 148 -13.05 36.06 7.39
C SER A 148 -12.34 34.81 7.91
N PRO A 149 -11.72 34.83 9.08
CA PRO A 149 -11.10 33.65 9.64
C PRO A 149 -12.17 32.65 10.07
N ILE A 150 -12.24 31.53 9.40
CA ILE A 150 -13.08 30.42 9.85
C ILE A 150 -12.38 29.79 11.06
N LYS A 151 -12.88 30.10 12.23
CA LYS A 151 -12.64 29.37 13.46
C LYS A 151 -13.47 28.09 13.40
N GLU A 152 -12.94 27.02 12.89
CA GLU A 152 -13.51 25.70 13.14
C GLU A 152 -12.75 25.03 14.29
N LYS A 153 -13.38 25.03 15.45
CA LYS A 153 -13.13 24.04 16.49
C LYS A 153 -13.59 22.67 15.92
N PRO A 154 -12.88 21.56 16.19
CA PRO A 154 -13.39 20.26 15.84
C PRO A 154 -14.69 20.02 16.60
N LYS A 155 -15.81 20.07 15.90
CA LYS A 155 -17.10 19.63 16.43
C LYS A 155 -16.95 18.15 16.76
N SER A 156 -17.16 17.77 18.00
CA SER A 156 -17.44 16.39 18.38
C SER A 156 -18.69 15.97 17.60
N LYS A 157 -18.49 15.21 16.50
CA LYS A 157 -19.61 14.69 15.72
C LYS A 157 -20.42 13.77 16.62
N SER A 158 -21.74 13.97 16.65
CA SER A 158 -22.70 13.21 17.43
C SER A 158 -22.55 11.70 17.19
N LEU A 159 -22.79 10.89 18.22
CA LEU A 159 -22.66 9.42 18.25
C LEU A 159 -23.66 8.67 17.32
N GLU A 160 -24.58 9.36 16.65
CA GLU A 160 -25.68 8.80 15.85
C GLU A 160 -25.56 9.07 14.35
N THR A 161 -24.36 9.00 13.80
CA THR A 161 -24.22 9.13 12.34
C THR A 161 -24.48 7.80 11.66
N ASP A 162 -25.46 7.76 10.77
CA ASP A 162 -25.77 6.59 9.93
C ASP A 162 -24.58 6.28 9.01
N VAL A 163 -24.12 5.03 9.07
CA VAL A 163 -23.01 4.53 8.26
C VAL A 163 -23.55 3.67 7.14
N THR A 164 -23.35 4.07 5.91
CA THR A 164 -23.70 3.30 4.71
C THR A 164 -22.49 2.50 4.19
N ILE A 165 -22.67 1.19 3.99
CA ILE A 165 -21.67 0.32 3.36
C ILE A 165 -22.08 0.08 1.92
N ARG A 166 -21.21 0.43 0.97
CA ARG A 166 -21.50 0.30 -0.46
C ARG A 166 -20.25 -0.01 -1.30
N GLU A 167 -20.46 -0.39 -2.55
CA GLU A 167 -19.39 -0.51 -3.52
C GLU A 167 -18.81 0.87 -3.88
N PHE A 168 -17.56 0.86 -4.33
CA PHE A 168 -16.87 2.02 -4.88
C PHE A 168 -17.65 2.62 -6.05
N LYS A 169 -17.72 3.94 -6.11
CA LYS A 169 -18.17 4.73 -7.26
C LYS A 169 -17.13 5.81 -7.60
N GLU A 170 -17.14 6.29 -8.82
CA GLU A 170 -16.31 7.43 -9.24
C GLU A 170 -16.58 8.65 -8.32
N GLY A 171 -15.51 9.28 -7.85
CA GLY A 171 -15.53 10.34 -6.83
C GLY A 171 -15.10 9.88 -5.43
N ASP A 172 -15.05 8.56 -5.16
CA ASP A 172 -14.58 8.02 -3.87
C ASP A 172 -13.06 7.98 -3.74
N GLU A 173 -12.34 8.02 -4.85
CA GLU A 173 -10.88 7.82 -4.91
C GLU A 173 -10.11 8.84 -4.05
N GLU A 174 -10.58 10.07 -3.97
CA GLU A 174 -9.97 11.10 -3.14
C GLU A 174 -10.21 10.81 -1.66
N GLY A 175 -11.45 10.48 -1.28
CA GLY A 175 -11.81 10.11 0.07
C GLY A 175 -11.02 8.91 0.58
N ILE A 176 -10.80 7.90 -0.28
CA ILE A 176 -9.96 6.73 0.02
C ILE A 176 -8.50 7.15 0.25
N SER A 177 -7.92 7.97 -0.63
CA SER A 177 -6.55 8.45 -0.47
C SER A 177 -6.37 9.27 0.81
N HIS A 178 -7.33 10.13 1.14
CA HIS A 178 -7.37 10.89 2.39
C HIS A 178 -7.40 9.97 3.62
N LEU A 179 -8.28 8.98 3.60
CA LEU A 179 -8.43 8.02 4.71
C LEU A 179 -7.15 7.22 4.94
N ILE A 180 -6.49 6.76 3.86
CA ILE A 180 -5.20 6.06 3.93
C ILE A 180 -4.13 6.97 4.54
N TYR A 181 -4.01 8.20 4.03
CA TYR A 181 -3.05 9.17 4.55
C TYR A 181 -3.31 9.52 6.02
N LYS A 182 -4.57 9.72 6.41
CA LYS A 182 -4.97 10.02 7.79
C LYS A 182 -4.50 8.95 8.78
N ASN A 183 -4.58 7.67 8.39
CA ASN A 183 -4.23 6.54 9.25
C ASN A 183 -2.73 6.20 9.23
N TYR A 184 -2.07 6.29 8.07
CA TYR A 184 -0.71 5.76 7.86
C TYR A 184 0.32 6.84 7.51
N GLY A 185 -0.09 8.09 7.23
CA GLY A 185 0.82 9.05 6.60
C GLY A 185 1.33 8.46 5.27
N HIS A 186 2.63 8.47 5.04
CA HIS A 186 3.25 7.88 3.85
C HIS A 186 3.79 6.44 4.05
N SER A 187 3.51 5.81 5.19
CA SER A 187 4.04 4.47 5.52
C SER A 187 3.24 3.31 4.94
N TYR A 188 2.11 3.56 4.23
CA TYR A 188 1.28 2.49 3.69
C TYR A 188 1.98 1.75 2.55
N ALA A 189 2.03 0.41 2.64
CA ALA A 189 2.82 -0.41 1.73
C ALA A 189 2.26 -0.50 0.30
N LYS A 190 0.98 -0.16 0.08
CA LYS A 190 0.32 -0.23 -1.23
C LYS A 190 0.22 1.18 -1.83
N ASP A 191 1.24 1.60 -2.55
CA ASP A 191 1.40 2.96 -3.09
C ASP A 191 0.24 3.46 -3.95
N ILE A 192 -0.46 2.55 -4.65
CA ILE A 192 -1.56 2.91 -5.55
C ILE A 192 -2.66 3.71 -4.85
N PHE A 193 -2.87 3.51 -3.54
CA PHE A 193 -3.90 4.19 -2.78
C PHE A 193 -3.55 5.63 -2.35
N TYR A 194 -2.34 6.10 -2.68
CA TYR A 194 -1.98 7.53 -2.59
C TYR A 194 -2.28 8.31 -3.86
N TYR A 195 -2.71 7.63 -4.94
CA TYR A 195 -2.94 8.23 -6.24
C TYR A 195 -4.40 8.04 -6.63
N PRO A 196 -5.30 9.02 -6.38
CA PRO A 196 -6.72 8.93 -6.72
C PRO A 196 -6.94 8.42 -8.14
N GLN A 197 -6.22 8.99 -9.12
CA GLN A 197 -6.36 8.58 -10.51
C GLN A 197 -6.00 7.10 -10.76
N LYS A 198 -4.96 6.56 -10.07
CA LYS A 198 -4.64 5.14 -10.16
C LYS A 198 -5.71 4.26 -9.51
N ILE A 199 -6.34 4.74 -8.43
CA ILE A 199 -7.47 4.03 -7.82
C ILE A 199 -8.57 3.88 -8.85
N LEU A 200 -8.97 4.97 -9.51
CA LEU A 200 -10.01 4.97 -10.53
C LEU A 200 -9.66 4.08 -11.73
N GLU A 201 -8.43 4.17 -12.25
CA GLU A 201 -7.98 3.41 -13.42
C GLU A 201 -7.87 1.89 -13.18
N LEU A 202 -7.51 1.48 -11.96
CA LEU A 202 -7.22 0.09 -11.61
C LEU A 202 -8.38 -0.63 -10.91
N HIS A 203 -9.38 0.12 -10.40
CA HIS A 203 -10.59 -0.47 -9.84
C HIS A 203 -11.31 -1.32 -10.89
N GLY A 204 -11.81 -2.49 -10.50
CA GLY A 204 -12.42 -3.45 -11.42
C GLY A 204 -11.43 -4.27 -12.26
N LYS A 205 -10.15 -3.89 -12.34
CA LYS A 205 -9.10 -4.58 -13.11
C LYS A 205 -8.07 -5.27 -12.24
N LYS A 206 -7.58 -4.58 -11.20
CA LYS A 206 -6.55 -5.09 -10.27
C LYS A 206 -7.08 -5.28 -8.87
N PHE A 207 -8.11 -4.56 -8.50
CA PHE A 207 -8.76 -4.65 -7.20
C PHE A 207 -10.21 -4.19 -7.26
N TYR A 208 -10.97 -4.55 -6.22
CA TYR A 208 -12.32 -4.04 -5.96
C TYR A 208 -12.36 -3.44 -4.56
N SER A 209 -13.08 -2.34 -4.40
CA SER A 209 -13.22 -1.61 -3.14
C SER A 209 -14.66 -1.59 -2.65
N ILE A 210 -14.81 -1.73 -1.34
CA ILE A 210 -16.00 -1.43 -0.58
C ILE A 210 -15.69 -0.23 0.31
N VAL A 211 -16.59 0.72 0.39
CA VAL A 211 -16.45 1.91 1.23
C VAL A 211 -17.52 1.96 2.30
N ALA A 212 -17.17 2.58 3.42
CA ALA A 212 -18.11 3.02 4.44
C ALA A 212 -18.20 4.54 4.35
N GLU A 213 -19.42 5.05 4.19
CA GLU A 213 -19.71 6.47 4.05
C GLU A 213 -20.57 6.96 5.22
N ALA A 214 -20.24 8.12 5.76
CA ALA A 214 -21.04 8.84 6.75
C ALA A 214 -20.94 10.34 6.47
N ASP A 215 -22.05 11.07 6.48
CA ASP A 215 -22.11 12.52 6.21
C ASP A 215 -21.41 12.91 4.87
N ASN A 216 -21.56 12.10 3.82
CA ASN A 216 -20.88 12.24 2.51
C ASN A 216 -19.35 12.17 2.56
N GLU A 217 -18.76 11.68 3.67
CA GLU A 217 -17.32 11.44 3.79
C GLU A 217 -17.03 9.93 3.80
N ILE A 218 -15.93 9.53 3.16
CA ILE A 218 -15.43 8.15 3.23
C ILE A 218 -14.72 7.96 4.57
N ILE A 219 -15.35 7.21 5.46
CA ILE A 219 -14.87 6.90 6.81
C ILE A 219 -14.29 5.50 6.94
N GLY A 220 -14.48 4.66 5.92
CA GLY A 220 -13.95 3.31 5.87
C GLY A 220 -13.67 2.87 4.43
N HIS A 221 -12.63 2.05 4.27
CA HIS A 221 -12.26 1.45 3.00
C HIS A 221 -11.81 0.01 3.23
N PHE A 222 -12.32 -0.92 2.42
CA PHE A 222 -11.88 -2.31 2.40
C PHE A 222 -11.80 -2.79 0.96
N ALA A 223 -10.60 -3.24 0.54
CA ALA A 223 -10.41 -3.76 -0.80
C ALA A 223 -9.85 -5.18 -0.81
N PHE A 224 -10.08 -5.87 -1.92
CA PHE A 224 -9.37 -7.10 -2.27
C PHE A 224 -8.65 -6.93 -3.61
N LEU A 225 -7.43 -7.48 -3.65
CA LEU A 225 -6.54 -7.45 -4.81
C LEU A 225 -6.67 -8.76 -5.59
N LEU A 226 -6.95 -8.68 -6.87
CA LEU A 226 -6.93 -9.83 -7.76
C LEU A 226 -5.48 -10.32 -7.95
N LEU A 227 -5.26 -11.61 -7.85
CA LEU A 227 -3.98 -12.22 -8.22
C LEU A 227 -3.96 -12.46 -9.73
N GLU A 228 -2.81 -12.17 -10.34
CA GLU A 228 -2.60 -12.44 -11.76
C GLU A 228 -2.74 -13.93 -12.05
N GLU A 229 -3.43 -14.26 -13.16
CA GLU A 229 -3.65 -15.64 -13.61
C GLU A 229 -4.24 -16.57 -12.52
N SER A 230 -5.08 -16.03 -11.63
CA SER A 230 -5.66 -16.78 -10.52
C SER A 230 -7.14 -16.46 -10.34
N THR A 231 -7.88 -17.43 -9.78
CA THR A 231 -9.30 -17.30 -9.42
C THR A 231 -9.49 -16.90 -7.96
N ILE A 232 -8.42 -16.42 -7.30
CA ILE A 232 -8.49 -15.96 -5.91
C ILE A 232 -8.04 -14.52 -5.78
N ALA A 233 -8.39 -13.89 -4.66
CA ALA A 233 -7.97 -12.54 -4.33
C ALA A 233 -7.41 -12.44 -2.90
N GLU A 234 -6.48 -11.51 -2.70
CA GLU A 234 -5.99 -11.13 -1.37
C GLU A 234 -6.89 -10.03 -0.79
N ILE A 235 -7.54 -10.31 0.35
CA ILE A 235 -8.18 -9.27 1.15
C ILE A 235 -7.15 -8.67 2.13
N GLY A 236 -7.19 -7.37 2.38
CA GLY A 236 -6.24 -6.84 3.35
C GLY A 236 -5.97 -5.34 3.31
N ILE A 237 -6.66 -4.62 2.45
CA ILE A 237 -6.59 -3.15 2.45
C ILE A 237 -7.79 -2.66 3.22
N VAL A 238 -7.71 -2.74 4.56
CA VAL A 238 -8.79 -2.29 5.43
C VAL A 238 -8.33 -1.13 6.28
N VAL A 239 -9.08 -0.04 6.19
CA VAL A 239 -8.85 1.19 6.96
C VAL A 239 -10.19 1.72 7.43
N VAL A 240 -10.27 2.14 8.69
CA VAL A 240 -11.43 2.84 9.26
C VAL A 240 -10.91 4.09 9.95
N ASP A 241 -11.59 5.20 9.74
CA ASP A 241 -11.29 6.46 10.41
C ASP A 241 -11.21 6.25 11.94
N PRO A 242 -10.15 6.72 12.61
CA PRO A 242 -9.97 6.56 14.05
C PRO A 242 -11.19 6.97 14.89
N LEU A 243 -11.95 7.99 14.45
CA LEU A 243 -13.16 8.47 15.13
C LEU A 243 -14.34 7.48 15.04
N PHE A 244 -14.30 6.52 14.11
CA PHE A 244 -15.34 5.54 13.86
C PHE A 244 -14.92 4.11 14.21
N GLN A 245 -13.71 3.92 14.73
CA GLN A 245 -13.23 2.60 15.17
C GLN A 245 -14.05 2.08 16.35
N GLY A 246 -14.08 0.74 16.52
CA GLY A 246 -14.84 0.09 17.57
C GLY A 246 -16.34 -0.11 17.30
N ARG A 247 -16.89 0.48 16.22
CA ARG A 247 -18.33 0.42 15.85
C ARG A 247 -18.69 -0.76 14.92
N GLY A 248 -17.81 -1.72 14.72
CA GLY A 248 -18.09 -2.90 13.89
C GLY A 248 -18.03 -2.66 12.37
N ILE A 249 -17.69 -1.46 11.89
CA ILE A 249 -17.65 -1.05 10.48
C ILE A 249 -16.78 -1.99 9.64
N MET A 250 -15.61 -2.39 10.17
CA MET A 250 -14.74 -3.36 9.49
C MET A 250 -15.47 -4.67 9.17
N ASN A 251 -16.27 -5.19 10.10
CA ASN A 251 -17.02 -6.43 9.90
C ASN A 251 -18.13 -6.29 8.87
N LEU A 252 -18.82 -5.14 8.85
CA LEU A 252 -19.83 -4.85 7.84
C LEU A 252 -19.21 -4.76 6.44
N MET A 253 -18.08 -4.06 6.30
CA MET A 253 -17.34 -3.99 5.05
C MET A 253 -16.82 -5.36 4.63
N LEU A 254 -16.30 -6.20 5.56
CA LEU A 254 -15.85 -7.56 5.25
C LEU A 254 -16.98 -8.41 4.67
N LYS A 255 -18.18 -8.33 5.23
CA LYS A 255 -19.37 -9.02 4.69
C LYS A 255 -19.65 -8.60 3.24
N ALA A 256 -19.58 -7.30 2.94
CA ALA A 256 -19.79 -6.78 1.59
C ALA A 256 -18.66 -7.20 0.63
N VAL A 257 -17.40 -7.16 1.07
CA VAL A 257 -16.22 -7.66 0.33
C VAL A 257 -16.39 -9.13 -0.06
N LEU A 258 -16.79 -10.00 0.90
CA LEU A 258 -17.00 -11.43 0.64
C LEU A 258 -18.15 -11.68 -0.35
N LYS A 259 -19.22 -10.88 -0.24
CA LYS A 259 -20.32 -10.94 -1.20
C LYS A 259 -19.83 -10.57 -2.60
N LYS A 260 -19.17 -9.41 -2.75
CA LYS A 260 -18.65 -8.94 -4.05
C LYS A 260 -17.68 -9.94 -4.67
N ALA A 261 -16.75 -10.49 -3.87
CA ALA A 261 -15.79 -11.48 -4.34
C ALA A 261 -16.47 -12.75 -4.88
N LYS A 262 -17.54 -13.21 -4.22
CA LYS A 262 -18.36 -14.33 -4.69
C LYS A 262 -19.12 -13.98 -5.97
N ASP A 263 -19.72 -12.78 -6.03
CA ASP A 263 -20.55 -12.33 -7.15
C ASP A 263 -19.75 -12.20 -8.46
N ILE A 264 -18.47 -11.80 -8.38
CA ILE A 264 -17.57 -11.76 -9.55
C ILE A 264 -16.95 -13.14 -9.90
N GLY A 265 -17.36 -14.21 -9.21
CA GLY A 265 -17.01 -15.59 -9.54
C GLY A 265 -15.69 -16.11 -9.02
N LEU A 266 -15.05 -15.46 -8.03
CA LEU A 266 -13.84 -15.98 -7.40
C LEU A 266 -14.09 -17.35 -6.74
N ASP A 267 -13.06 -18.21 -6.73
CA ASP A 267 -13.11 -19.51 -6.05
C ASP A 267 -12.84 -19.37 -4.55
N ALA A 268 -11.99 -18.43 -4.15
CA ALA A 268 -11.70 -18.12 -2.76
C ALA A 268 -11.13 -16.70 -2.61
N VAL A 269 -11.12 -16.21 -1.37
CA VAL A 269 -10.28 -15.10 -0.95
C VAL A 269 -9.36 -15.55 0.18
N PHE A 270 -8.19 -14.94 0.31
CA PHE A 270 -7.31 -15.15 1.44
C PHE A 270 -6.93 -13.83 2.09
N GLY A 271 -6.70 -13.87 3.40
CA GLY A 271 -6.24 -12.73 4.18
C GLY A 271 -4.97 -13.05 4.95
N GLN A 272 -4.21 -12.02 5.25
CA GLN A 272 -2.98 -12.08 6.05
C GLN A 272 -3.21 -11.32 7.35
N ALA A 273 -3.59 -12.04 8.43
CA ALA A 273 -3.80 -11.46 9.74
C ALA A 273 -2.47 -11.22 10.44
N LEU A 274 -2.21 -9.98 10.85
CA LEU A 274 -1.03 -9.64 11.66
C LEU A 274 -1.07 -10.40 12.99
N MET A 275 0.06 -10.98 13.40
CA MET A 275 0.16 -11.80 14.60
C MET A 275 0.65 -11.02 15.84
N TYR A 276 0.64 -9.70 15.82
CA TYR A 276 0.84 -8.87 17.02
C TYR A 276 -0.37 -8.88 17.98
N HIS A 277 -1.57 -9.15 17.41
CA HIS A 277 -2.85 -9.16 18.14
C HIS A 277 -3.81 -10.19 17.54
N THR A 278 -4.92 -10.45 18.21
CA THR A 278 -5.90 -11.46 17.79
C THR A 278 -7.11 -10.91 17.03
N PHE A 279 -7.24 -9.58 16.84
CA PHE A 279 -8.47 -8.99 16.28
C PHE A 279 -8.81 -9.52 14.89
N SER A 280 -7.86 -9.44 13.94
CA SER A 280 -8.07 -9.93 12.57
C SER A 280 -8.25 -11.45 12.52
N GLN A 281 -7.55 -12.20 13.39
CA GLN A 281 -7.70 -13.65 13.49
C GLN A 281 -9.13 -14.03 13.93
N LYS A 282 -9.66 -13.38 14.99
CA LYS A 282 -11.04 -13.58 15.46
C LYS A 282 -12.07 -13.22 14.38
N SER A 283 -11.85 -12.10 13.68
CA SER A 283 -12.73 -11.68 12.58
C SER A 283 -12.73 -12.72 11.46
N ASN A 284 -11.55 -13.16 11.00
CA ASN A 284 -11.43 -14.17 9.95
C ASN A 284 -12.17 -15.45 10.30
N LEU A 285 -11.97 -15.99 11.51
CA LEU A 285 -12.66 -17.22 11.96
C LEU A 285 -14.18 -17.05 12.03
N ARG A 286 -14.68 -15.89 12.51
CA ARG A 286 -16.12 -15.57 12.52
C ARG A 286 -16.74 -15.61 11.11
N TYR A 287 -15.97 -15.27 10.09
CA TYR A 287 -16.38 -15.31 8.68
C TYR A 287 -15.95 -16.59 7.96
N ASN A 288 -15.69 -17.67 8.73
CA ASN A 288 -15.34 -19.01 8.24
C ASN A 288 -14.08 -19.02 7.35
N PHE A 289 -13.05 -18.25 7.72
CA PHE A 289 -11.73 -18.43 7.15
C PHE A 289 -11.04 -19.61 7.82
N SER A 290 -10.43 -20.47 7.03
CA SER A 290 -9.60 -21.58 7.48
C SER A 290 -8.13 -21.21 7.42
N GLU A 291 -7.44 -21.31 8.55
CA GLU A 291 -6.02 -20.99 8.67
C GLU A 291 -5.16 -22.04 7.96
N SER A 292 -4.09 -21.62 7.26
CA SER A 292 -3.33 -22.52 6.39
C SER A 292 -1.81 -22.38 6.48
N ALA A 293 -1.29 -21.19 6.78
CA ALA A 293 0.14 -20.91 6.80
C ALA A 293 0.49 -19.79 7.78
N ILE A 294 1.71 -19.82 8.33
CA ILE A 294 2.30 -18.68 9.05
C ILE A 294 3.54 -18.24 8.32
N MET A 295 3.55 -17.00 7.86
CA MET A 295 4.70 -16.37 7.22
C MET A 295 5.46 -15.55 8.26
N VAL A 296 6.55 -16.11 8.75
CA VAL A 296 7.42 -15.49 9.78
C VAL A 296 8.15 -14.30 9.17
N GLY A 297 8.18 -13.16 9.86
CA GLY A 297 8.92 -11.98 9.41
C GLY A 297 8.40 -11.33 8.13
N LYS A 298 7.14 -11.55 7.75
CA LYS A 298 6.54 -11.03 6.51
C LYS A 298 6.41 -9.50 6.53
N THR A 299 6.05 -8.91 7.66
CA THR A 299 5.85 -7.47 7.79
C THR A 299 7.17 -6.78 8.13
N PRO A 300 7.61 -5.74 7.40
CA PRO A 300 8.79 -4.96 7.74
C PRO A 300 8.71 -4.34 9.14
N ALA A 301 9.87 -4.07 9.75
CA ALA A 301 9.96 -3.51 11.10
C ALA A 301 9.52 -2.04 11.19
N ASP A 302 9.57 -1.32 10.08
CA ASP A 302 9.29 0.11 9.92
C ASP A 302 7.83 0.45 9.59
N VAL A 303 6.96 -0.54 9.49
CA VAL A 303 5.52 -0.31 9.31
C VAL A 303 4.93 0.21 10.63
N ASN A 304 4.85 1.53 10.74
CA ASN A 304 4.26 2.22 11.88
C ASN A 304 2.77 2.52 11.63
N LEU A 305 1.90 1.88 12.40
CA LEU A 305 0.54 2.37 12.61
C LEU A 305 0.62 3.57 13.56
N LYS A 306 0.24 4.78 13.11
CA LYS A 306 0.38 6.06 13.85
C LYS A 306 -0.10 6.04 15.31
N ASN A 307 -0.91 5.05 15.72
CA ASN A 307 -1.50 4.96 17.07
C ASN A 307 -1.27 3.60 17.75
N ASN A 308 -0.27 2.80 17.35
CA ASN A 308 -0.08 1.47 17.93
C ASN A 308 1.33 1.29 18.48
N GLU A 309 1.48 1.36 19.79
CA GLU A 309 2.76 1.17 20.49
C GLU A 309 3.37 -0.23 20.31
N LEU A 310 2.56 -1.22 19.92
CA LEU A 310 2.98 -2.61 19.71
C LEU A 310 3.94 -2.79 18.52
N THR A 311 4.02 -1.79 17.63
CA THR A 311 4.91 -1.83 16.45
C THR A 311 6.31 -1.21 16.72
N LYS A 312 6.56 -0.65 17.89
CA LYS A 312 7.83 0.05 18.24
C LYS A 312 9.05 -0.87 18.45
N ASN A 313 8.91 -2.18 18.22
CA ASN A 313 9.96 -3.16 18.60
C ASN A 313 11.09 -3.38 17.59
N ASN A 314 11.25 -2.58 16.55
CA ASN A 314 12.29 -2.73 15.50
C ASN A 314 12.49 -4.16 14.97
N LYS A 315 11.47 -5.05 15.11
CA LYS A 315 11.48 -6.43 14.65
C LYS A 315 10.40 -6.66 13.61
N ARG A 316 10.72 -7.49 12.65
CA ARG A 316 9.76 -7.90 11.60
C ARG A 316 8.61 -8.71 12.20
N GLY A 317 7.40 -8.43 11.75
CA GLY A 317 6.20 -9.12 12.19
C GLY A 317 5.84 -10.34 11.34
N SER A 318 5.13 -11.30 11.96
CA SER A 318 4.58 -12.47 11.28
C SER A 318 3.12 -12.27 10.91
N VAL A 319 2.65 -13.01 9.89
CA VAL A 319 1.25 -13.02 9.48
C VAL A 319 0.71 -14.45 9.43
N LEU A 320 -0.55 -14.61 9.82
CA LEU A 320 -1.32 -15.84 9.69
C LEU A 320 -2.17 -15.74 8.41
N VAL A 321 -2.01 -16.70 7.52
CA VAL A 321 -2.77 -16.78 6.26
C VAL A 321 -4.02 -17.62 6.50
N GLY A 322 -5.18 -17.08 6.13
CA GLY A 322 -6.45 -17.77 6.19
C GLY A 322 -7.22 -17.63 4.88
N TYR A 323 -7.97 -18.68 4.52
CA TYR A 323 -8.76 -18.74 3.28
C TYR A 323 -10.24 -18.84 3.55
N ARG A 324 -11.05 -18.08 2.82
CA ARG A 324 -12.49 -18.24 2.71
C ARG A 324 -12.81 -18.78 1.32
N PHE A 325 -13.22 -20.04 1.25
CA PHE A 325 -13.60 -20.70 0.00
C PHE A 325 -15.05 -20.39 -0.37
N PHE A 326 -15.29 -20.08 -1.64
CA PHE A 326 -16.62 -19.99 -2.26
C PHE A 326 -16.91 -21.23 -3.07
N LYS A 327 -15.87 -21.81 -3.69
CA LYS A 327 -15.92 -23.12 -4.37
C LYS A 327 -14.83 -24.02 -3.81
N LYS A 328 -15.16 -25.28 -3.62
CA LYS A 328 -14.23 -26.33 -3.18
C LYS A 328 -14.05 -27.31 -4.33
N GLN A 329 -12.79 -27.62 -4.63
CA GLN A 329 -12.41 -28.56 -5.69
C GLN A 329 -11.57 -29.67 -5.08
N THR A 330 -11.83 -30.92 -5.51
CA THR A 330 -10.96 -32.04 -5.14
C THR A 330 -9.60 -31.88 -5.81
N LYS A 331 -8.54 -31.89 -5.02
CA LYS A 331 -7.16 -31.71 -5.50
C LYS A 331 -6.42 -33.04 -5.64
N LEU A 332 -5.57 -33.14 -6.66
CA LEU A 332 -4.71 -34.30 -6.87
C LEU A 332 -3.27 -33.94 -6.51
N LEU A 333 -2.73 -34.46 -5.40
CA LEU A 333 -1.49 -33.99 -4.77
C LEU A 333 -0.38 -35.02 -4.70
N TYR A 334 0.86 -34.57 -4.87
CA TYR A 334 2.06 -35.30 -4.45
C TYR A 334 2.45 -34.85 -3.05
N LEU A 335 2.19 -35.68 -2.03
CA LEU A 335 2.53 -35.31 -0.66
C LEU A 335 3.97 -35.69 -0.32
N PRO A 336 4.76 -34.73 0.20
CA PRO A 336 6.11 -35.04 0.68
C PRO A 336 6.06 -35.78 2.01
N SER A 337 6.88 -36.81 2.17
CA SER A 337 6.88 -37.65 3.36
C SER A 337 7.11 -36.86 4.66
N VAL A 338 8.03 -35.91 4.63
CA VAL A 338 8.44 -35.11 5.81
C VAL A 338 7.33 -34.19 6.35
N TYR A 339 6.43 -33.71 5.50
CA TYR A 339 5.36 -32.77 5.86
C TYR A 339 3.95 -33.33 5.65
N LYS A 340 3.84 -34.60 5.27
CA LYS A 340 2.59 -35.25 4.89
C LYS A 340 1.49 -35.11 5.95
N ALA A 341 1.80 -35.36 7.22
CA ALA A 341 0.84 -35.28 8.33
C ALA A 341 0.34 -33.84 8.49
N LYS A 342 1.24 -32.86 8.48
CA LYS A 342 0.86 -31.44 8.69
C LYS A 342 0.09 -30.88 7.50
N ILE A 343 0.41 -31.29 6.27
CA ILE A 343 -0.37 -30.91 5.08
C ILE A 343 -1.79 -31.49 5.18
N ARG A 344 -1.94 -32.77 5.55
CA ARG A 344 -3.26 -33.38 5.74
C ARG A 344 -4.10 -32.67 6.79
N GLU A 345 -3.50 -32.31 7.92
CA GLU A 345 -4.15 -31.53 8.97
C GLU A 345 -4.65 -30.17 8.45
N THR A 346 -3.84 -29.49 7.62
CA THR A 346 -4.22 -28.21 7.01
C THR A 346 -5.40 -28.35 6.04
N TYR A 347 -5.43 -29.43 5.22
CA TYR A 347 -6.56 -29.71 4.32
C TYR A 347 -7.84 -30.05 5.09
N LEU A 348 -7.73 -30.81 6.18
CA LEU A 348 -8.86 -31.10 7.08
C LEU A 348 -9.39 -29.80 7.72
N ASN A 349 -8.51 -28.94 8.23
CA ASN A 349 -8.89 -27.64 8.79
C ASN A 349 -9.60 -26.75 7.76
N ALA A 350 -9.20 -26.83 6.49
CA ALA A 350 -9.80 -26.08 5.39
C ALA A 350 -11.08 -26.74 4.83
N ASP A 351 -11.41 -27.94 5.27
CA ASP A 351 -12.48 -28.78 4.72
C ASP A 351 -12.38 -28.88 3.17
N VAL A 352 -11.15 -29.12 2.67
CA VAL A 352 -10.82 -29.31 1.25
C VAL A 352 -10.43 -30.76 1.04
N ILE A 353 -11.08 -31.41 0.07
CA ILE A 353 -10.82 -32.81 -0.27
C ILE A 353 -9.62 -32.90 -1.21
N PHE A 354 -8.76 -33.87 -0.97
CA PHE A 354 -7.67 -34.20 -1.90
C PHE A 354 -7.49 -35.70 -2.06
N ILE A 355 -6.92 -36.08 -3.19
CA ILE A 355 -6.51 -37.46 -3.51
C ILE A 355 -4.99 -37.46 -3.69
N GLU A 356 -4.31 -38.38 -2.99
CA GLU A 356 -2.88 -38.51 -3.09
C GLU A 356 -2.49 -39.19 -4.40
N LYS A 357 -1.69 -38.50 -5.23
CA LYS A 357 -1.16 -39.06 -6.48
C LYS A 357 -0.12 -40.14 -6.19
N LYS A 358 -0.26 -41.30 -6.84
CA LYS A 358 0.81 -42.31 -6.88
C LYS A 358 2.02 -41.72 -7.66
N LYS A 359 3.23 -41.96 -7.14
CA LYS A 359 4.47 -41.54 -7.81
C LYS A 359 4.62 -42.29 -9.13
N LYS A 360 4.32 -41.64 -10.24
CA LYS A 360 4.61 -42.16 -11.57
C LYS A 360 6.05 -41.78 -11.98
N LYS A 361 6.78 -42.69 -12.64
CA LYS A 361 8.07 -42.35 -13.27
C LYS A 361 7.79 -41.38 -14.41
N LYS A 362 7.95 -40.08 -14.15
CA LYS A 362 7.94 -39.04 -15.20
C LYS A 362 9.38 -38.79 -15.67
N LYS A 363 9.57 -38.55 -16.97
CA LYS A 363 10.86 -38.09 -17.52
C LYS A 363 11.30 -36.82 -16.79
N ILE A 364 12.49 -36.84 -16.20
CA ILE A 364 13.04 -35.67 -15.48
C ILE A 364 13.58 -34.73 -16.53
N LEU A 365 13.18 -33.47 -16.48
CA LEU A 365 13.66 -32.42 -17.36
C LEU A 365 15.17 -32.18 -17.17
N LYS A 366 15.83 -31.68 -18.19
CA LYS A 366 17.26 -31.34 -18.14
C LYS A 366 17.47 -30.05 -17.29
N HIS A 367 16.65 -29.05 -17.54
CA HIS A 367 16.75 -27.71 -16.91
C HIS A 367 15.49 -27.36 -16.14
N VAL A 368 15.68 -26.72 -14.97
CA VAL A 368 14.60 -26.11 -14.19
C VAL A 368 14.47 -24.63 -14.54
N PHE A 369 13.22 -24.18 -14.61
CA PHE A 369 12.91 -22.75 -14.59
C PHE A 369 12.40 -22.39 -13.19
N LEU A 370 13.07 -21.44 -12.54
CA LEU A 370 12.69 -20.91 -11.22
C LEU A 370 12.17 -19.49 -11.39
N HIS A 371 10.87 -19.29 -11.12
CA HIS A 371 10.32 -17.97 -11.05
C HIS A 371 10.68 -17.36 -9.70
N TYR A 372 11.14 -16.11 -9.69
CA TYR A 372 11.33 -15.40 -8.43
C TYR A 372 10.98 -13.92 -8.55
N LYS A 373 10.55 -13.36 -7.44
CA LYS A 373 10.26 -11.92 -7.30
C LYS A 373 10.91 -11.43 -6.02
N PHE A 374 11.77 -10.43 -6.15
CA PHE A 374 12.32 -9.69 -5.01
C PHE A 374 11.55 -8.39 -4.83
N ASN A 375 11.16 -8.09 -3.59
CA ASN A 375 10.46 -6.86 -3.23
C ASN A 375 11.37 -6.01 -2.32
N PRO A 376 12.09 -5.00 -2.87
CA PRO A 376 13.01 -4.18 -2.10
C PRO A 376 12.37 -3.44 -0.92
N PRO A 377 11.19 -2.81 -1.04
CA PRO A 377 10.55 -2.10 0.07
C PRO A 377 10.27 -2.99 1.29
N SER A 378 9.90 -4.24 1.06
CA SER A 378 9.67 -5.20 2.15
C SER A 378 10.88 -6.08 2.46
N ASN A 379 11.94 -6.00 1.66
CA ASN A 379 13.16 -6.79 1.73
C ASN A 379 12.92 -8.31 1.82
N ILE A 380 11.98 -8.81 1.00
CA ILE A 380 11.63 -10.23 0.92
C ILE A 380 11.69 -10.74 -0.52
N ALA A 381 11.99 -12.03 -0.67
CA ALA A 381 11.90 -12.72 -1.95
C ALA A 381 10.89 -13.85 -1.90
N MET A 382 10.20 -14.07 -3.04
CA MET A 382 9.31 -15.21 -3.29
C MET A 382 9.89 -16.03 -4.43
N ILE A 383 10.04 -17.32 -4.24
CA ILE A 383 10.50 -18.28 -5.27
C ILE A 383 9.34 -19.23 -5.57
N ARG A 384 9.06 -19.50 -6.86
CA ARG A 384 8.08 -20.51 -7.28
C ARG A 384 8.78 -21.68 -7.96
N VAL A 385 8.42 -22.89 -7.55
CA VAL A 385 8.96 -24.17 -8.06
C VAL A 385 7.81 -25.02 -8.59
N ASP A 386 7.66 -25.11 -9.91
CA ASP A 386 6.59 -25.86 -10.56
C ASP A 386 7.00 -27.25 -11.03
N HIS A 387 8.30 -27.51 -11.18
CA HIS A 387 8.81 -28.81 -11.60
C HIS A 387 10.24 -29.07 -11.07
N TYR A 388 10.63 -30.33 -11.06
CA TYR A 388 11.98 -30.79 -10.73
C TYR A 388 12.74 -31.10 -12.00
N ALA A 389 14.03 -30.68 -12.07
CA ALA A 389 14.95 -31.00 -13.17
C ALA A 389 16.32 -31.48 -12.65
N LYS A 390 17.18 -31.99 -13.54
CA LYS A 390 18.51 -32.51 -13.17
C LYS A 390 19.38 -31.42 -12.52
N ASP A 391 19.31 -30.20 -13.02
CA ASP A 391 20.10 -29.04 -12.56
C ASP A 391 19.45 -28.26 -11.41
N PHE A 392 18.33 -28.73 -10.86
CA PHE A 392 17.56 -28.03 -9.79
C PHE A 392 18.44 -27.62 -8.61
N LYS A 393 19.27 -28.53 -8.10
CA LYS A 393 20.15 -28.25 -6.96
C LYS A 393 21.07 -27.06 -7.24
N GLN A 394 21.76 -27.09 -8.38
CA GLN A 394 22.73 -26.06 -8.76
C GLN A 394 22.02 -24.67 -8.89
N ARG A 395 20.96 -24.61 -9.71
CA ARG A 395 20.25 -23.37 -9.99
C ARG A 395 19.57 -22.78 -8.75
N PHE A 396 18.96 -23.64 -7.92
CA PHE A 396 18.33 -23.21 -6.69
C PHE A 396 19.35 -22.61 -5.69
N LEU A 397 20.49 -23.29 -5.51
CA LEU A 397 21.56 -22.79 -4.62
C LEU A 397 22.16 -21.49 -5.12
N GLN A 398 22.35 -21.35 -6.42
CA GLN A 398 22.82 -20.11 -7.04
C GLN A 398 21.83 -18.96 -6.80
N LEU A 399 20.54 -19.19 -7.02
CA LEU A 399 19.49 -18.18 -6.75
C LEU A 399 19.46 -17.77 -5.29
N VAL A 400 19.49 -18.73 -4.35
CA VAL A 400 19.51 -18.42 -2.91
C VAL A 400 20.75 -17.60 -2.53
N SER A 401 21.91 -17.93 -3.10
CA SER A 401 23.15 -17.16 -2.88
C SER A 401 23.04 -15.73 -3.40
N GLN A 402 22.45 -15.53 -4.59
CA GLN A 402 22.20 -14.19 -5.15
C GLN A 402 21.24 -13.36 -4.26
N LEU A 403 20.18 -13.98 -3.74
CA LEU A 403 19.25 -13.30 -2.84
C LEU A 403 19.89 -12.96 -1.49
N ARG A 404 20.79 -13.81 -1.00
CA ARG A 404 21.59 -13.52 0.20
C ARG A 404 22.54 -12.34 -0.02
N ALA A 405 23.22 -12.28 -1.16
CA ALA A 405 24.07 -11.16 -1.51
C ALA A 405 23.33 -9.82 -1.61
N LYS A 406 22.01 -9.86 -1.88
CA LYS A 406 21.12 -8.68 -1.83
C LYS A 406 20.63 -8.35 -0.42
N HIS A 407 21.15 -9.00 0.62
CA HIS A 407 20.73 -8.84 2.03
C HIS A 407 19.22 -9.02 2.25
N CYS A 408 18.59 -9.94 1.49
CA CYS A 408 17.17 -10.25 1.63
C CYS A 408 16.88 -10.82 3.02
N ASP A 409 15.99 -10.22 3.81
CA ASP A 409 15.69 -10.64 5.18
C ASP A 409 14.95 -11.98 5.25
N MET A 410 13.99 -12.19 4.33
CA MET A 410 13.18 -13.40 4.25
C MET A 410 13.06 -13.91 2.82
N ILE A 411 13.21 -15.22 2.66
CA ILE A 411 12.93 -15.91 1.38
C ILE A 411 11.80 -16.90 1.63
N TYR A 412 10.70 -16.76 0.89
CA TYR A 412 9.62 -17.74 0.84
C TYR A 412 9.71 -18.52 -0.46
N ALA A 413 9.43 -19.82 -0.41
CA ALA A 413 9.43 -20.67 -1.58
C ALA A 413 8.13 -21.48 -1.67
N ASP A 414 7.43 -21.37 -2.79
CA ASP A 414 6.21 -22.09 -3.11
C ASP A 414 6.55 -23.29 -4.00
N ILE A 415 6.31 -24.50 -3.51
CA ILE A 415 6.59 -25.76 -4.20
C ILE A 415 5.26 -26.39 -4.60
N SER A 416 5.02 -26.59 -5.90
CA SER A 416 3.77 -27.16 -6.39
C SER A 416 3.50 -28.55 -5.82
N LEU A 417 2.37 -28.71 -5.14
CA LEU A 417 1.88 -30.01 -4.65
C LEU A 417 1.26 -30.85 -5.78
N GLU A 418 0.91 -30.22 -6.90
CA GLU A 418 0.18 -30.89 -8.00
C GLU A 418 1.09 -31.38 -9.13
N ASN A 419 2.26 -30.75 -9.33
CA ASN A 419 3.08 -30.95 -10.51
C ASN A 419 4.39 -31.71 -10.26
N ILE A 420 4.85 -31.86 -9.00
CA ILE A 420 6.20 -32.37 -8.68
C ILE A 420 6.15 -33.77 -8.07
N PRO A 421 6.23 -34.86 -8.88
CA PRO A 421 6.35 -36.24 -8.34
C PRO A 421 7.60 -36.44 -7.48
N GLN A 422 8.67 -35.67 -7.74
CA GLN A 422 9.96 -35.73 -7.04
C GLN A 422 10.04 -34.77 -5.84
N ILE A 423 8.92 -34.36 -5.27
CA ILE A 423 8.84 -33.33 -4.22
C ILE A 423 9.78 -33.63 -3.03
N ASN A 424 9.95 -34.91 -2.65
CA ASN A 424 10.90 -35.28 -1.59
C ASN A 424 12.37 -34.92 -1.92
N LYS A 425 12.78 -34.98 -3.21
CA LYS A 425 14.11 -34.57 -3.62
C LYS A 425 14.28 -33.05 -3.52
N VAL A 426 13.27 -32.30 -3.94
CA VAL A 426 13.22 -30.84 -3.80
C VAL A 426 13.38 -30.45 -2.35
N LEU A 427 12.56 -31.00 -1.46
CA LEU A 427 12.57 -30.65 -0.04
C LEU A 427 13.89 -31.04 0.65
N LYS A 428 14.46 -32.20 0.30
CA LYS A 428 15.78 -32.60 0.84
C LYS A 428 16.88 -31.57 0.55
N ILE A 429 16.84 -30.95 -0.63
CA ILE A 429 17.80 -29.90 -1.03
C ILE A 429 17.52 -28.60 -0.26
N MET A 430 16.23 -28.21 -0.16
CA MET A 430 15.83 -26.95 0.47
C MET A 430 16.03 -26.98 1.99
N ASN A 431 15.59 -28.07 2.66
CA ASN A 431 15.74 -28.22 4.11
C ASN A 431 17.22 -28.22 4.54
N LYS A 432 18.12 -28.86 3.77
CA LYS A 432 19.58 -28.79 3.99
C LYS A 432 20.15 -27.36 3.87
N LYS A 433 19.39 -26.39 3.36
CA LYS A 433 19.77 -24.98 3.27
C LYS A 433 19.04 -24.11 4.29
N GLY A 434 18.40 -24.75 5.28
CA GLY A 434 17.71 -24.07 6.36
C GLY A 434 16.27 -23.64 6.03
N PHE A 435 15.70 -24.04 4.88
CA PHE A 435 14.29 -23.81 4.63
C PHE A 435 13.43 -24.68 5.55
N PHE A 436 12.44 -24.10 6.18
CA PHE A 436 11.51 -24.74 7.09
C PHE A 436 10.04 -24.47 6.71
N TYR A 437 9.13 -25.19 7.28
CA TYR A 437 7.71 -25.16 6.99
C TYR A 437 7.08 -23.79 7.24
N SER A 438 6.19 -23.37 6.37
CA SER A 438 5.31 -22.21 6.55
C SER A 438 3.83 -22.65 6.55
N GLY A 439 3.42 -23.43 5.56
CA GLY A 439 2.05 -23.91 5.42
C GLY A 439 1.65 -24.25 3.99
N VAL A 440 0.34 -24.32 3.74
CA VAL A 440 -0.24 -24.55 2.41
C VAL A 440 -0.83 -23.26 1.87
N MET A 441 -0.56 -22.98 0.60
CA MET A 441 -1.15 -21.87 -0.16
C MET A 441 -2.11 -22.48 -1.19
N PHE A 442 -3.42 -22.30 -0.96
CA PHE A 442 -4.47 -22.88 -1.81
C PHE A 442 -4.71 -21.99 -3.04
N PHE A 443 -4.88 -22.60 -4.22
CA PHE A 443 -5.17 -21.94 -5.52
C PHE A 443 -4.23 -20.77 -5.86
N TYR A 444 -3.04 -20.72 -5.29
CA TYR A 444 -2.23 -19.51 -5.19
C TYR A 444 -1.60 -19.08 -6.52
N HIS A 445 -1.12 -20.02 -7.32
CA HIS A 445 -0.63 -19.76 -8.66
C HIS A 445 -1.39 -20.62 -9.67
N GLU A 446 -2.01 -20.02 -10.67
CA GLU A 446 -2.77 -20.70 -11.73
C GLU A 446 -3.82 -21.69 -11.18
N GLY A 447 -4.46 -21.34 -10.05
CA GLY A 447 -5.45 -22.20 -9.38
C GLY A 447 -4.89 -23.48 -8.76
N LYS A 448 -3.57 -23.60 -8.62
CA LYS A 448 -2.90 -24.79 -8.03
C LYS A 448 -2.49 -24.57 -6.58
N ASP A 449 -2.34 -25.66 -5.85
CA ASP A 449 -1.95 -25.64 -4.44
C ASP A 449 -0.44 -25.81 -4.28
N TYR A 450 0.12 -25.05 -3.35
CA TYR A 450 1.57 -25.02 -3.08
C TYR A 450 1.87 -25.28 -1.60
N LEU A 451 2.93 -26.03 -1.35
CA LEU A 451 3.61 -26.05 -0.07
C LEU A 451 4.53 -24.82 0.01
N ARG A 452 4.33 -23.96 0.99
CA ARG A 452 5.22 -22.85 1.27
C ARG A 452 6.25 -23.24 2.31
N LEU A 453 7.52 -23.04 1.95
CA LEU A 453 8.65 -23.04 2.88
C LEU A 453 9.17 -21.61 3.05
N GLN A 454 9.98 -21.41 4.10
CA GLN A 454 10.56 -20.11 4.42
C GLN A 454 11.98 -20.25 4.95
N LEU A 455 12.81 -19.22 4.69
CA LEU A 455 14.21 -19.13 5.14
C LEU A 455 14.44 -17.76 5.75
N LYS A 456 14.89 -17.72 7.00
CA LYS A 456 15.34 -16.50 7.67
C LYS A 456 16.77 -16.17 7.27
N HIS A 457 17.02 -14.88 7.06
CA HIS A 457 18.36 -14.38 6.75
C HIS A 457 18.75 -13.14 7.56
N SER A 458 17.92 -12.75 8.55
CA SER A 458 18.14 -11.58 9.38
C SER A 458 17.79 -11.90 10.83
N ASP A 459 18.63 -11.42 11.76
CA ASP A 459 18.40 -11.50 13.22
C ASP A 459 17.28 -10.58 13.70
N LYS A 460 16.78 -9.68 12.82
CA LYS A 460 15.65 -8.79 13.10
C LYS A 460 14.30 -9.53 13.21
N ILE A 461 14.30 -10.84 13.04
CA ILE A 461 13.07 -11.66 13.02
C ILE A 461 12.91 -12.34 14.39
N GLY A 462 12.04 -11.77 15.22
CA GLY A 462 11.73 -12.34 16.54
C GLY A 462 10.57 -13.34 16.47
N SER A 463 10.75 -14.54 17.00
CA SER A 463 9.69 -15.53 17.19
C SER A 463 8.82 -15.25 18.43
N LYS A 464 9.25 -14.36 19.33
CA LYS A 464 8.61 -14.17 20.65
C LYS A 464 7.33 -13.33 20.65
N ASN A 465 6.99 -12.61 19.56
CA ASN A 465 5.84 -11.71 19.51
C ASN A 465 4.72 -12.24 18.58
N THR A 466 4.57 -13.55 18.46
CA THR A 466 3.48 -14.16 17.68
C THR A 466 2.35 -14.58 18.61
N VAL A 467 1.21 -13.88 18.49
CA VAL A 467 -0.01 -14.21 19.24
C VAL A 467 -0.92 -15.04 18.35
N CYS A 468 -1.28 -16.25 18.81
CA CYS A 468 -2.23 -17.14 18.15
C CYS A 468 -3.54 -17.20 18.94
N TYR A 469 -4.66 -17.05 18.23
CA TYR A 469 -5.99 -17.16 18.85
C TYR A 469 -6.51 -18.60 18.86
N SER A 470 -6.52 -19.27 17.70
CA SER A 470 -7.03 -20.63 17.55
C SER A 470 -6.02 -21.69 18.00
N ASP A 471 -6.51 -22.88 18.31
CA ASP A 471 -5.65 -24.03 18.62
C ASP A 471 -4.90 -24.52 17.38
N PHE A 472 -5.51 -24.42 16.18
CA PHE A 472 -4.81 -24.70 14.94
C PHE A 472 -3.60 -23.79 14.75
N CYS A 473 -3.77 -22.47 14.93
CA CYS A 473 -2.66 -21.52 14.85
C CYS A 473 -1.55 -21.83 15.86
N LYS A 474 -1.89 -22.13 17.12
CA LYS A 474 -0.91 -22.51 18.16
C LYS A 474 -0.12 -23.75 17.76
N ASN A 475 -0.84 -24.81 17.30
CA ASN A 475 -0.24 -26.07 16.86
C ASN A 475 0.66 -25.87 15.62
N LEU A 476 0.22 -25.06 14.66
CA LEU A 476 0.98 -24.73 13.49
C LEU A 476 2.25 -23.93 13.84
N SER A 477 2.14 -22.92 14.71
CA SER A 477 3.27 -22.13 15.19
C SER A 477 4.32 -23.00 15.89
N ASN A 478 3.88 -23.87 16.79
CA ASN A 478 4.79 -24.80 17.49
C ASN A 478 5.47 -25.79 16.52
N TYR A 479 4.75 -26.27 15.51
CA TYR A 479 5.32 -27.13 14.49
C TYR A 479 6.40 -26.40 13.67
N ILE A 480 6.14 -25.18 13.26
CA ILE A 480 7.08 -24.33 12.50
C ILE A 480 8.36 -24.11 13.31
N LEU A 481 8.26 -23.77 14.59
CA LEU A 481 9.43 -23.56 15.46
C LEU A 481 10.28 -24.84 15.63
N LYS A 482 9.64 -26.00 15.75
CA LYS A 482 10.34 -27.30 15.81
C LYS A 482 11.01 -27.64 14.48
N ASP A 483 10.35 -27.38 13.35
CA ASP A 483 10.90 -27.64 12.02
C ASP A 483 12.06 -26.70 11.67
N GLU A 484 11.97 -25.42 12.08
CA GLU A 484 13.07 -24.46 11.97
C GLU A 484 14.32 -24.95 12.70
N LYS A 485 14.19 -25.39 13.95
CA LYS A 485 15.32 -25.93 14.72
C LYS A 485 15.93 -27.15 14.05
N ARG A 486 15.09 -28.09 13.55
CA ARG A 486 15.53 -29.31 12.86
C ARG A 486 16.33 -29.03 11.61
N ASN A 487 16.02 -27.98 10.85
CA ASN A 487 16.66 -27.70 9.57
C ASN A 487 17.85 -26.72 9.69
N ASN A 488 18.03 -26.07 10.85
CA ASN A 488 19.17 -25.22 11.16
C ASN A 488 20.28 -25.92 12.00
N SER A 489 19.97 -27.12 12.53
CA SER A 489 20.94 -28.04 13.14
C SER A 489 21.63 -28.89 12.06
#